data_bc2f7962023a50fa6514b3db375d11fe
#
_entry.id   bc2f7962023a50fa6514b3db375d11fe
#
_cell.length_a   1.000
_cell.length_b   1.000
_cell.length_c   1.000
_cell.angle_alpha   90.00
_cell.angle_beta   90.00
_cell.angle_gamma   90.00
#
_symmetry.space_group_name_H-M   'P 1'
#
loop_
_entity.id
_entity.type
_entity.pdbx_description
1 polymer ?
#
loop_
_entity_poly.entity_id
_entity_poly.type
_entity_poly.pdbx_seq_one_letter_code
_entity_poly.pdbx_strand_id
1 'polypeptide(L)'
;MKKHFFATMACSLALLLSALPVMAACGGNTDEDDDTTIVLPDQDTQFPELPEEALPDEGGQPDSPEAPEESPEQPEPEPDVPDVSLHAEYVLVNTNGLNVRRGAGTSHPSLGQVDRGDMLHLAGKKGDWYETRYRGGTAYVSAKTAYTSVAKLEKADEAIERVIDEGLSLLGVPYVYGAVRLHDGRGNFLKNFTTDAFDCSSLMQYIFYKGAGILLDVTTRTQVKQGTPVEWKDIRRGDLLFYTNAQRYNKTGVERIGHVALYLGEN
;
A
#
# COMPACT_ATOMS: atom_id res chain seq x y z
N MET A 1 34.03 -11.88 2.84
CA MET A 1 33.55 -10.64 3.50
C MET A 1 32.66 -9.92 2.50
N LYS A 2 31.33 -10.15 2.54
CA LYS A 2 30.36 -9.42 1.71
C LYS A 2 29.96 -8.16 2.46
N LYS A 3 30.34 -7.02 1.94
CA LYS A 3 29.97 -5.71 2.46
C LYS A 3 28.54 -5.42 2.07
N HIS A 4 27.61 -5.48 3.01
CA HIS A 4 26.26 -4.96 2.82
C HIS A 4 26.34 -3.43 2.86
N PHE A 5 26.31 -2.81 1.69
CA PHE A 5 26.14 -1.37 1.54
C PHE A 5 24.66 -1.05 1.71
N PHE A 6 24.31 -0.50 2.86
CA PHE A 6 23.05 0.23 2.99
C PHE A 6 23.31 1.64 2.43
N ALA A 7 22.92 1.85 1.18
CA ALA A 7 22.96 3.19 0.61
C ALA A 7 21.77 3.98 1.18
N THR A 8 22.08 4.93 2.04
CA THR A 8 21.19 6.05 2.35
C THR A 8 21.20 6.97 1.15
N MET A 9 20.28 6.77 0.23
CA MET A 9 19.98 7.78 -0.78
C MET A 9 18.52 8.19 -0.54
N ALA A 10 18.38 9.44 -0.09
CA ALA A 10 17.11 10.07 0.13
C ALA A 10 16.44 10.32 -1.21
N CYS A 11 15.49 9.46 -1.59
CA CYS A 11 14.38 9.85 -2.41
C CYS A 11 13.17 9.76 -1.51
N SER A 12 12.81 10.90 -0.92
CA SER A 12 11.75 11.01 0.07
C SER A 12 10.41 11.00 -0.65
N LEU A 13 9.88 9.83 -0.91
CA LEU A 13 8.46 9.62 -1.04
C LEU A 13 8.02 8.64 0.06
N ALA A 14 8.48 8.93 1.28
CA ALA A 14 7.95 8.33 2.47
C ALA A 14 6.64 9.06 2.79
N LEU A 15 5.60 8.30 3.08
CA LEU A 15 4.48 8.77 3.90
C LEU A 15 5.06 9.27 5.24
N LEU A 16 5.63 10.48 5.25
CA LEU A 16 6.05 11.18 6.45
C LEU A 16 4.80 11.74 7.11
N LEU A 17 4.24 10.95 8.00
CA LEU A 17 3.42 11.48 9.07
C LEU A 17 4.29 12.47 9.86
N SER A 18 4.09 13.76 9.62
CA SER A 18 4.74 14.83 10.36
C SER A 18 4.35 14.72 11.84
N ALA A 19 5.25 14.19 12.66
CA ALA A 19 5.17 14.25 14.10
C ALA A 19 5.75 15.60 14.54
N LEU A 20 4.89 16.52 14.94
CA LEU A 20 5.30 17.65 15.79
C LEU A 20 5.75 17.11 17.16
N PRO A 21 6.85 17.61 17.74
CA PRO A 21 7.28 17.18 19.05
C PRO A 21 6.39 17.80 20.14
N VAL A 22 5.55 17.00 20.77
CA VAL A 22 4.99 17.36 22.07
C VAL A 22 6.03 16.94 23.11
N MET A 23 6.72 17.92 23.68
CA MET A 23 7.46 17.76 24.91
C MET A 23 6.48 17.49 26.05
N ALA A 24 6.50 16.30 26.60
CA ALA A 24 6.00 16.04 27.94
C ALA A 24 6.99 15.14 28.64
N ALA A 25 7.51 15.65 29.72
CA ALA A 25 8.48 15.03 30.60
C ALA A 25 7.81 14.04 31.57
N CYS A 26 8.68 13.17 32.12
CA CYS A 26 8.60 12.45 33.38
C CYS A 26 7.95 11.06 33.40
N GLY A 27 8.80 10.06 33.51
CA GLY A 27 9.03 9.38 34.80
C GLY A 27 8.33 8.04 34.93
N GLY A 28 9.14 7.00 35.17
CA GLY A 28 8.66 5.81 35.86
C GLY A 28 9.04 4.49 35.18
N ASN A 29 10.08 3.88 35.71
CA ASN A 29 10.52 2.50 35.54
C ASN A 29 9.37 1.51 35.74
N THR A 30 9.40 0.42 34.96
CA THR A 30 9.58 -0.94 35.53
C THR A 30 9.86 -1.90 34.37
N ASP A 31 11.01 -2.56 34.47
CA ASP A 31 11.39 -3.77 33.74
C ASP A 31 10.50 -4.91 34.23
N GLU A 32 9.85 -5.61 33.32
CA GLU A 32 9.47 -7.01 33.51
C GLU A 32 9.82 -7.78 32.23
N ASP A 33 10.89 -8.55 32.33
CA ASP A 33 11.28 -9.60 31.40
C ASP A 33 10.24 -10.73 31.50
N ASP A 34 9.42 -10.88 30.45
CA ASP A 34 8.63 -12.10 30.27
C ASP A 34 9.28 -12.94 29.16
N ASP A 35 10.17 -13.84 29.59
CA ASP A 35 10.81 -14.86 28.76
C ASP A 35 9.80 -16.04 28.57
N THR A 36 8.90 -15.86 27.59
CA THR A 36 8.02 -16.96 27.18
C THR A 36 8.62 -17.65 25.97
N THR A 37 9.36 -18.72 26.24
CA THR A 37 9.83 -19.67 25.22
C THR A 37 8.63 -20.35 24.55
N ILE A 38 8.32 -19.94 23.33
CA ILE A 38 7.27 -20.58 22.51
C ILE A 38 7.88 -21.79 21.79
N VAL A 39 7.50 -22.98 22.23
CA VAL A 39 7.73 -24.24 21.51
C VAL A 39 6.72 -24.32 20.37
N LEU A 40 7.20 -24.31 19.12
CA LEU A 40 6.36 -24.54 17.95
C LEU A 40 6.02 -26.02 17.83
N PRO A 41 4.75 -26.41 17.65
CA PRO A 41 4.41 -27.77 17.27
C PRO A 41 4.68 -27.99 15.77
N ASP A 42 5.23 -29.16 15.45
CA ASP A 42 5.38 -29.70 14.10
C ASP A 42 4.03 -29.67 13.35
N GLN A 43 4.00 -29.04 12.20
CA GLN A 43 2.84 -29.03 11.32
C GLN A 43 3.07 -29.97 10.14
N ASP A 44 2.75 -31.25 10.33
CA ASP A 44 2.29 -32.12 9.26
C ASP A 44 0.80 -31.79 9.00
N THR A 45 0.54 -30.89 8.06
CA THR A 45 -0.82 -30.65 7.57
C THR A 45 -0.91 -31.10 6.13
N GLN A 46 -1.39 -32.32 5.98
CA GLN A 46 -1.80 -32.95 4.73
C GLN A 46 -3.03 -32.23 4.18
N PHE A 47 -2.90 -31.61 3.00
CA PHE A 47 -4.02 -31.03 2.29
C PHE A 47 -4.87 -32.14 1.67
N PRO A 48 -6.21 -32.08 1.70
CA PRO A 48 -7.06 -33.03 1.01
C PRO A 48 -6.99 -32.81 -0.51
N GLU A 49 -6.73 -33.90 -1.24
CA GLU A 49 -6.80 -33.97 -2.69
C GLU A 49 -8.25 -33.71 -3.17
N LEU A 50 -8.40 -32.85 -4.19
CA LEU A 50 -9.65 -32.63 -4.90
C LEU A 50 -9.91 -33.85 -5.83
N PRO A 51 -11.15 -34.32 -5.98
CA PRO A 51 -11.47 -35.43 -6.87
C PRO A 51 -11.32 -35.02 -8.34
N GLU A 52 -10.64 -35.88 -9.08
CA GLU A 52 -10.44 -35.86 -10.52
C GLU A 52 -11.77 -36.17 -11.23
N GLU A 53 -12.37 -35.16 -11.87
CA GLU A 53 -13.55 -35.37 -12.73
C GLU A 53 -13.11 -35.94 -14.06
N ALA A 54 -13.68 -37.09 -14.39
CA ALA A 54 -13.47 -37.86 -15.63
C ALA A 54 -13.98 -37.11 -16.87
N LEU A 55 -13.13 -37.04 -17.90
CA LEU A 55 -13.46 -36.57 -19.23
C LEU A 55 -14.36 -37.61 -19.95
N PRO A 56 -15.41 -37.19 -20.67
CA PRO A 56 -16.16 -38.12 -21.50
C PRO A 56 -15.47 -38.38 -22.84
N ASP A 57 -15.59 -39.63 -23.25
CA ASP A 57 -15.08 -40.31 -24.42
C ASP A 57 -15.54 -39.69 -25.77
N GLU A 58 -14.59 -39.52 -26.68
CA GLU A 58 -14.79 -39.10 -28.07
C GLU A 58 -15.31 -40.25 -28.92
N GLY A 59 -16.51 -40.10 -29.43
CA GLY A 59 -17.06 -41.04 -30.42
C GLY A 59 -17.90 -40.36 -31.47
N GLY A 60 -17.42 -40.39 -32.71
CA GLY A 60 -18.31 -40.37 -33.88
C GLY A 60 -18.28 -39.14 -34.78
N GLN A 61 -17.51 -39.23 -35.86
CA GLN A 61 -17.61 -38.38 -37.05
C GLN A 61 -18.74 -38.87 -37.94
N PRO A 62 -19.56 -38.02 -38.50
CA PRO A 62 -20.04 -38.23 -39.87
C PRO A 62 -19.95 -36.98 -40.75
N ASP A 63 -19.49 -37.27 -41.95
CA ASP A 63 -19.76 -36.69 -43.28
C ASP A 63 -20.01 -35.18 -43.42
N SER A 64 -19.10 -34.60 -44.17
CA SER A 64 -19.12 -33.26 -44.78
C SER A 64 -20.21 -33.10 -45.82
N PRO A 65 -20.96 -32.02 -45.82
CA PRO A 65 -21.51 -31.44 -47.02
C PRO A 65 -20.84 -30.11 -47.40
N GLU A 66 -20.74 -29.96 -48.70
CA GLU A 66 -20.25 -28.88 -49.54
C GLU A 66 -20.49 -27.45 -49.00
N ALA A 67 -19.44 -26.61 -49.09
CA ALA A 67 -19.43 -25.23 -48.71
C ALA A 67 -20.28 -24.35 -49.64
N PRO A 68 -21.03 -23.36 -49.10
CA PRO A 68 -21.54 -22.24 -49.87
C PRO A 68 -20.47 -21.13 -49.95
N GLU A 69 -20.43 -20.46 -51.11
CA GLU A 69 -19.55 -19.35 -51.44
C GLU A 69 -19.59 -18.23 -50.39
N GLU A 70 -18.39 -17.87 -49.87
CA GLU A 70 -18.17 -16.73 -48.97
C GLU A 70 -18.49 -15.40 -49.65
N SER A 71 -19.50 -14.73 -49.15
CA SER A 71 -19.72 -13.30 -49.30
C SER A 71 -18.64 -12.56 -48.51
N PRO A 72 -18.06 -11.43 -48.98
CA PRO A 72 -17.03 -10.71 -48.23
C PRO A 72 -17.61 -10.20 -46.89
N GLU A 73 -17.14 -10.82 -45.83
CA GLU A 73 -17.42 -10.46 -44.45
C GLU A 73 -16.91 -9.06 -44.19
N GLN A 74 -17.79 -8.11 -43.87
CA GLN A 74 -17.39 -6.82 -43.32
C GLN A 74 -16.64 -7.09 -42.01
N PRO A 75 -15.49 -6.43 -41.77
CA PRO A 75 -14.82 -6.60 -40.50
C PRO A 75 -15.76 -6.19 -39.37
N GLU A 76 -16.05 -7.16 -38.48
CA GLU A 76 -16.73 -6.87 -37.23
C GLU A 76 -15.98 -5.76 -36.51
N PRO A 77 -16.67 -4.76 -35.91
CA PRO A 77 -16.01 -3.75 -35.10
C PRO A 77 -15.26 -4.48 -33.98
N GLU A 78 -13.95 -4.23 -33.92
CA GLU A 78 -13.13 -4.74 -32.80
C GLU A 78 -13.84 -4.41 -31.48
N PRO A 79 -13.93 -5.37 -30.52
CA PRO A 79 -14.56 -5.12 -29.25
C PRO A 79 -13.84 -3.92 -28.62
N ASP A 80 -14.63 -2.97 -28.13
CA ASP A 80 -14.18 -1.77 -27.43
C ASP A 80 -13.39 -2.24 -26.19
N VAL A 81 -12.08 -2.48 -26.37
CA VAL A 81 -11.16 -2.86 -25.30
C VAL A 81 -11.06 -1.61 -24.44
N PRO A 82 -11.53 -1.64 -23.18
CA PRO A 82 -11.43 -0.47 -22.32
C PRO A 82 -9.97 -0.04 -22.31
N ASP A 83 -9.71 1.24 -22.61
CA ASP A 83 -8.39 1.86 -22.52
C ASP A 83 -7.90 1.78 -21.06
N VAL A 84 -7.29 0.66 -20.72
CA VAL A 84 -6.71 0.43 -19.40
C VAL A 84 -5.45 1.26 -19.36
N SER A 85 -5.56 2.51 -18.91
CA SER A 85 -4.41 3.38 -18.69
C SER A 85 -3.35 2.61 -17.91
N LEU A 86 -2.18 2.44 -18.50
CA LEU A 86 -1.01 1.79 -17.89
C LEU A 86 -0.41 2.62 -16.75
N HIS A 87 -0.88 3.86 -16.58
CA HIS A 87 -0.38 4.80 -15.58
C HIS A 87 -1.48 5.21 -14.61
N ALA A 88 -1.10 5.32 -13.35
CA ALA A 88 -1.87 5.98 -12.32
C ALA A 88 -1.44 7.45 -12.21
N GLU A 89 -2.39 8.36 -12.04
CA GLU A 89 -2.14 9.79 -11.90
C GLU A 89 -2.36 10.22 -10.45
N TYR A 90 -1.45 11.06 -9.96
CA TYR A 90 -1.44 11.56 -8.59
C TYR A 90 -1.21 13.07 -8.56
N VAL A 91 -1.69 13.72 -7.50
CA VAL A 91 -1.33 15.12 -7.22
C VAL A 91 -0.04 15.14 -6.41
N LEU A 92 1.03 15.67 -7.00
CA LEU A 92 2.30 15.91 -6.32
C LEU A 92 2.31 17.31 -5.75
N VAL A 93 2.66 17.46 -4.48
CA VAL A 93 2.71 18.75 -3.77
C VAL A 93 4.07 19.39 -3.96
N ASN A 94 4.09 20.65 -4.45
CA ASN A 94 5.29 21.40 -4.80
C ASN A 94 5.70 22.43 -3.73
N THR A 95 4.93 22.57 -2.65
CA THR A 95 5.15 23.56 -1.59
C THR A 95 4.89 22.98 -0.21
N ASN A 96 5.47 23.58 0.84
CA ASN A 96 5.17 23.20 2.20
C ASN A 96 3.92 23.92 2.72
N GLY A 97 3.19 23.29 3.64
CA GLY A 97 2.03 23.87 4.31
C GLY A 97 0.82 24.11 3.38
N LEU A 98 0.67 23.32 2.30
CA LEU A 98 -0.49 23.40 1.43
C LEU A 98 -1.74 22.93 2.17
N ASN A 99 -2.76 23.81 2.27
CA ASN A 99 -4.01 23.42 2.93
C ASN A 99 -4.79 22.40 2.12
N VAL A 100 -5.17 21.33 2.79
CA VAL A 100 -6.18 20.36 2.35
C VAL A 100 -7.55 20.82 2.88
N ARG A 101 -8.54 21.01 2.00
CA ARG A 101 -9.80 21.64 2.36
C ARG A 101 -10.99 20.71 2.15
N ARG A 102 -12.08 21.01 2.89
CA ARG A 102 -13.34 20.27 2.78
C ARG A 102 -14.07 20.48 1.46
N GLY A 103 -13.75 21.54 0.72
CA GLY A 103 -14.40 21.88 -0.56
C GLY A 103 -13.48 22.65 -1.48
N ALA A 104 -13.87 22.74 -2.76
CA ALA A 104 -13.12 23.38 -3.84
C ALA A 104 -13.19 24.92 -3.74
N GLY A 105 -12.45 25.50 -2.79
CA GLY A 105 -12.40 26.96 -2.59
C GLY A 105 -11.68 27.35 -1.30
N THR A 106 -11.11 28.56 -1.27
CA THR A 106 -10.38 29.09 -0.10
C THR A 106 -11.30 29.42 1.08
N SER A 107 -12.59 29.59 0.84
CA SER A 107 -13.61 29.79 1.88
C SER A 107 -13.97 28.54 2.67
N HIS A 108 -13.64 27.35 2.15
CA HIS A 108 -13.90 26.11 2.85
C HIS A 108 -12.88 25.84 3.96
N PRO A 109 -13.29 25.24 5.09
CA PRO A 109 -12.41 24.92 6.20
C PRO A 109 -11.24 24.04 5.77
N SER A 110 -10.05 24.30 6.33
CA SER A 110 -8.89 23.41 6.23
C SER A 110 -9.11 22.16 7.11
N LEU A 111 -8.83 20.99 6.55
CA LEU A 111 -8.83 19.69 7.26
C LEU A 111 -7.43 19.36 7.81
N GLY A 112 -6.39 19.98 7.25
CA GLY A 112 -5.00 19.78 7.56
C GLY A 112 -4.11 20.41 6.49
N GLN A 113 -2.82 20.06 6.53
CA GLN A 113 -1.82 20.52 5.57
C GLN A 113 -0.99 19.34 5.07
N VAL A 114 -0.43 19.52 3.87
CA VAL A 114 0.53 18.62 3.24
C VAL A 114 1.74 19.43 2.79
N ASP A 115 2.88 18.75 2.65
CA ASP A 115 4.16 19.38 2.39
C ASP A 115 4.73 18.97 1.03
N ARG A 116 5.76 19.67 0.60
CA ARG A 116 6.47 19.37 -0.64
C ARG A 116 6.93 17.91 -0.68
N GLY A 117 6.61 17.24 -1.77
CA GLY A 117 6.91 15.84 -2.00
C GLY A 117 5.79 14.89 -1.58
N ASP A 118 4.75 15.38 -0.86
CA ASP A 118 3.58 14.56 -0.59
C ASP A 118 2.85 14.25 -1.88
N MET A 119 2.41 13.02 -2.01
CA MET A 119 1.62 12.52 -3.13
C MET A 119 0.20 12.20 -2.66
N LEU A 120 -0.79 12.75 -3.37
CA LEU A 120 -2.20 12.61 -3.04
C LEU A 120 -2.92 11.87 -4.16
N HIS A 121 -3.94 11.13 -3.81
CA HIS A 121 -4.84 10.54 -4.79
C HIS A 121 -5.46 11.62 -5.68
N LEU A 122 -5.53 11.41 -6.99
CA LEU A 122 -6.22 12.29 -7.93
C LEU A 122 -7.58 11.66 -8.29
N ALA A 123 -8.63 12.08 -7.57
CA ALA A 123 -10.00 11.61 -7.82
C ALA A 123 -10.69 12.39 -8.94
N GLY A 124 -10.26 13.64 -9.17
CA GLY A 124 -10.86 14.51 -10.19
C GLY A 124 -10.39 15.95 -10.09
N LYS A 125 -11.01 16.82 -10.89
CA LYS A 125 -10.72 18.26 -10.90
C LYS A 125 -12.02 19.08 -10.93
N LYS A 126 -12.10 20.10 -10.06
CA LYS A 126 -13.22 21.03 -9.99
C LYS A 126 -12.71 22.48 -10.07
N GLY A 127 -12.74 23.06 -11.26
CA GLY A 127 -12.13 24.39 -11.52
C GLY A 127 -10.62 24.36 -11.21
N ASP A 128 -10.16 25.25 -10.33
CA ASP A 128 -8.77 25.38 -9.90
C ASP A 128 -8.42 24.47 -8.70
N TRP A 129 -9.18 23.39 -8.48
CA TRP A 129 -8.99 22.49 -7.37
C TRP A 129 -8.93 21.04 -7.85
N TYR A 130 -7.95 20.28 -7.34
CA TYR A 130 -7.96 18.83 -7.43
C TYR A 130 -8.79 18.24 -6.30
N GLU A 131 -9.63 17.28 -6.65
CA GLU A 131 -10.33 16.43 -5.69
C GLU A 131 -9.41 15.28 -5.30
N THR A 132 -9.31 15.04 -4.01
CA THR A 132 -8.45 14.00 -3.40
C THR A 132 -9.15 13.36 -2.23
N ARG A 133 -8.45 12.43 -1.57
CA ARG A 133 -8.87 11.83 -0.29
C ARG A 133 -7.94 12.28 0.83
N TYR A 134 -8.50 12.48 2.00
CA TYR A 134 -7.76 12.87 3.20
C TYR A 134 -8.52 12.42 4.45
N ARG A 135 -7.85 11.65 5.33
CA ARG A 135 -8.47 11.01 6.53
C ARG A 135 -9.69 10.18 6.18
N GLY A 136 -9.63 9.42 5.09
CA GLY A 136 -10.73 8.58 4.62
C GLY A 136 -11.88 9.32 3.93
N GLY A 137 -11.86 10.65 3.85
CA GLY A 137 -12.92 11.47 3.25
C GLY A 137 -12.49 12.24 2.00
N THR A 138 -13.48 12.76 1.26
CA THR A 138 -13.23 13.64 0.11
C THR A 138 -12.67 14.97 0.58
N ALA A 139 -11.63 15.45 -0.10
CA ALA A 139 -10.94 16.70 0.18
C ALA A 139 -10.47 17.37 -1.11
N TYR A 140 -9.98 18.60 -0.99
CA TYR A 140 -9.56 19.41 -2.13
C TYR A 140 -8.25 20.14 -1.84
N VAL A 141 -7.36 20.16 -2.84
CA VAL A 141 -6.13 20.97 -2.84
C VAL A 141 -6.10 21.86 -4.07
N SER A 142 -5.38 22.96 -4.00
CA SER A 142 -5.27 23.89 -5.13
C SER A 142 -4.55 23.23 -6.30
N ALA A 143 -5.12 23.35 -7.51
CA ALA A 143 -4.53 22.87 -8.77
C ALA A 143 -3.60 23.90 -9.44
N LYS A 144 -3.26 25.00 -8.74
CA LYS A 144 -2.29 25.96 -9.27
C LYS A 144 -0.90 25.35 -9.33
N THR A 145 -0.21 25.54 -10.44
CA THR A 145 1.12 24.93 -10.71
C THR A 145 2.20 25.34 -9.71
N ALA A 146 2.02 26.50 -9.05
CA ALA A 146 2.89 26.91 -7.95
C ALA A 146 2.79 26.00 -6.72
N TYR A 147 1.70 25.25 -6.56
CA TYR A 147 1.42 24.43 -5.38
C TYR A 147 1.40 22.96 -5.67
N THR A 148 0.96 22.55 -6.86
CA THR A 148 0.81 21.14 -7.23
C THR A 148 1.14 20.89 -8.69
N SER A 149 1.50 19.65 -9.00
CA SER A 149 1.62 19.09 -10.35
C SER A 149 0.96 17.72 -10.39
N VAL A 150 0.78 17.16 -11.59
CA VAL A 150 0.32 15.78 -11.76
C VAL A 150 1.53 14.91 -12.03
N ALA A 151 1.70 13.88 -11.22
CA ALA A 151 2.68 12.81 -11.42
C ALA A 151 1.97 11.60 -12.05
N LYS A 152 2.68 10.90 -12.94
CA LYS A 152 2.22 9.66 -13.58
C LYS A 152 3.19 8.54 -13.22
N LEU A 153 2.67 7.49 -12.63
CA LEU A 153 3.45 6.30 -12.27
C LEU A 153 2.91 5.09 -13.02
N GLU A 154 3.80 4.24 -13.50
CA GLU A 154 3.41 2.96 -14.08
C GLU A 154 2.67 2.13 -13.03
N LYS A 155 1.51 1.57 -13.39
CA LYS A 155 0.71 0.74 -12.51
C LYS A 155 1.38 -0.60 -12.29
N ALA A 156 1.25 -1.10 -11.07
CA ALA A 156 1.43 -2.51 -10.73
C ALA A 156 0.16 -3.31 -11.09
N ASP A 157 0.05 -4.52 -10.55
CA ASP A 157 -1.20 -5.25 -10.64
C ASP A 157 -2.33 -4.56 -9.86
N GLU A 158 -3.56 -4.90 -10.20
CA GLU A 158 -4.76 -4.25 -9.64
C GLU A 158 -4.87 -4.37 -8.11
N ALA A 159 -4.38 -5.47 -7.53
CA ALA A 159 -4.43 -5.66 -6.08
C ALA A 159 -3.48 -4.69 -5.37
N ILE A 160 -2.29 -4.48 -5.93
CA ILE A 160 -1.31 -3.52 -5.40
C ILE A 160 -1.81 -2.08 -5.57
N GLU A 161 -2.43 -1.75 -6.71
CA GLU A 161 -3.03 -0.41 -6.88
C GLU A 161 -4.11 -0.15 -5.83
N ARG A 162 -4.95 -1.13 -5.49
CA ARG A 162 -5.93 -1.00 -4.40
C ARG A 162 -5.26 -0.80 -3.03
N VAL A 163 -4.15 -1.49 -2.76
CA VAL A 163 -3.36 -1.29 -1.52
C VAL A 163 -2.86 0.16 -1.43
N ILE A 164 -2.34 0.69 -2.53
CA ILE A 164 -1.81 2.05 -2.60
C ILE A 164 -2.94 3.08 -2.42
N ASP A 165 -4.08 2.88 -3.08
CA ASP A 165 -5.25 3.76 -2.98
C ASP A 165 -5.80 3.79 -1.54
N GLU A 166 -5.87 2.65 -0.85
CA GLU A 166 -6.23 2.60 0.57
C GLU A 166 -5.23 3.40 1.42
N GLY A 167 -3.92 3.23 1.19
CA GLY A 167 -2.88 3.96 1.91
C GLY A 167 -2.99 5.47 1.72
N LEU A 168 -3.12 5.92 0.47
CA LEU A 168 -3.26 7.35 0.15
C LEU A 168 -4.57 7.95 0.68
N SER A 169 -5.64 7.16 0.80
CA SER A 169 -6.90 7.63 1.38
C SER A 169 -6.77 8.02 2.85
N LEU A 170 -5.80 7.43 3.56
CA LEU A 170 -5.56 7.63 4.99
C LEU A 170 -4.57 8.77 5.29
N LEU A 171 -4.08 9.50 4.28
CA LEU A 171 -3.24 10.68 4.52
C LEU A 171 -3.87 11.61 5.55
N GLY A 172 -3.05 12.10 6.49
CA GLY A 172 -3.49 12.96 7.59
C GLY A 172 -4.07 12.21 8.80
N VAL A 173 -4.25 10.90 8.76
CA VAL A 173 -4.55 10.10 9.95
C VAL A 173 -3.32 10.12 10.88
N PRO A 174 -3.50 10.37 12.20
CA PRO A 174 -2.38 10.47 13.14
C PRO A 174 -1.52 9.21 13.23
N TYR A 175 -0.22 9.39 13.31
CA TYR A 175 0.70 8.33 13.70
C TYR A 175 0.73 8.19 15.23
N VAL A 176 0.45 6.99 15.73
CA VAL A 176 0.55 6.66 17.16
C VAL A 176 1.34 5.36 17.30
N TYR A 177 2.53 5.44 17.90
CA TYR A 177 3.35 4.26 18.15
C TYR A 177 2.58 3.26 19.03
N GLY A 178 2.53 1.99 18.61
CA GLY A 178 1.76 0.96 19.31
C GLY A 178 0.24 1.03 19.05
N ALA A 179 -0.21 1.72 18.01
CA ALA A 179 -1.62 1.71 17.60
C ALA A 179 -2.17 0.29 17.49
N VAL A 180 -3.46 0.14 17.77
CA VAL A 180 -4.14 -1.17 17.76
C VAL A 180 -3.97 -1.86 16.41
N ARG A 181 -3.63 -3.15 16.44
CA ARG A 181 -3.48 -3.98 15.26
C ARG A 181 -4.83 -4.39 14.70
N LEU A 182 -4.88 -4.63 13.37
CA LEU A 182 -6.07 -5.17 12.72
C LEU A 182 -6.40 -6.57 13.27
N HIS A 183 -5.36 -7.39 13.50
CA HIS A 183 -5.47 -8.75 14.03
C HIS A 183 -4.30 -9.09 14.96
N ASP A 184 -4.42 -10.16 15.69
CA ASP A 184 -3.50 -10.60 16.74
C ASP A 184 -2.29 -11.44 16.23
N GLY A 185 -2.10 -11.56 14.93
CA GLY A 185 -1.08 -12.43 14.30
C GLY A 185 -1.49 -13.89 14.15
N ARG A 186 -2.63 -14.29 14.73
CA ARG A 186 -3.21 -15.64 14.61
C ARG A 186 -4.46 -15.67 13.72
N GLY A 187 -4.73 -14.55 13.02
CA GLY A 187 -5.91 -14.39 12.16
C GLY A 187 -7.17 -13.90 12.88
N ASN A 188 -7.14 -13.67 14.20
CA ASN A 188 -8.29 -13.14 14.92
C ASN A 188 -8.32 -11.61 14.82
N PHE A 189 -9.37 -11.06 14.25
CA PHE A 189 -9.55 -9.61 14.16
C PHE A 189 -9.86 -9.01 15.54
N LEU A 190 -9.19 -7.90 15.85
CA LEU A 190 -9.33 -7.23 17.14
C LEU A 190 -10.55 -6.30 17.13
N LYS A 191 -11.47 -6.48 18.09
CA LYS A 191 -12.73 -5.72 18.19
C LYS A 191 -12.53 -4.23 18.47
N ASN A 192 -11.39 -3.85 19.05
CA ASN A 192 -11.03 -2.47 19.37
C ASN A 192 -10.16 -1.81 18.27
N PHE A 193 -9.99 -2.46 17.11
CA PHE A 193 -9.31 -1.83 15.98
C PHE A 193 -10.16 -0.68 15.44
N THR A 194 -9.52 0.45 15.19
CA THR A 194 -10.08 1.61 14.48
C THR A 194 -9.10 2.14 13.45
N THR A 195 -9.58 2.98 12.54
CA THR A 195 -8.75 3.67 11.54
C THR A 195 -8.38 5.10 11.95
N ASP A 196 -8.57 5.46 13.22
CA ASP A 196 -8.32 6.81 13.74
C ASP A 196 -6.83 7.11 13.95
N ALA A 197 -6.02 6.06 14.08
CA ALA A 197 -4.56 6.17 14.23
C ALA A 197 -3.87 4.89 13.76
N PHE A 198 -2.64 5.04 13.27
CA PHE A 198 -1.79 3.92 12.88
C PHE A 198 -0.34 4.14 13.36
N ASP A 199 0.40 3.04 13.56
CA ASP A 199 1.84 3.04 13.41
C ASP A 199 2.23 2.42 12.05
N CYS A 200 3.54 2.36 11.75
CA CYS A 200 4.00 1.89 10.44
C CYS A 200 3.52 0.47 10.11
N SER A 201 3.58 -0.46 11.06
CA SER A 201 3.19 -1.85 10.82
C SER A 201 1.68 -2.09 10.84
N SER A 202 0.94 -1.37 11.68
CA SER A 202 -0.53 -1.46 11.68
C SER A 202 -1.16 -0.86 10.42
N LEU A 203 -0.56 0.21 9.88
CA LEU A 203 -0.97 0.76 8.58
C LEU A 203 -0.77 -0.28 7.47
N MET A 204 0.42 -0.92 7.40
CA MET A 204 0.66 -1.97 6.41
C MET A 204 -0.31 -3.15 6.56
N GLN A 205 -0.58 -3.61 7.79
CA GLN A 205 -1.60 -4.64 8.01
C GLN A 205 -2.95 -4.26 7.39
N TYR A 206 -3.38 -3.03 7.67
CA TYR A 206 -4.70 -2.57 7.24
C TYR A 206 -4.81 -2.43 5.72
N ILE A 207 -3.88 -1.70 5.09
CA ILE A 207 -3.96 -1.43 3.64
C ILE A 207 -3.79 -2.69 2.80
N PHE A 208 -2.90 -3.62 3.18
CA PHE A 208 -2.74 -4.89 2.46
C PHE A 208 -3.95 -5.80 2.62
N TYR A 209 -4.55 -5.83 3.78
CA TYR A 209 -5.80 -6.58 3.98
C TYR A 209 -6.95 -5.98 3.16
N LYS A 210 -7.13 -4.66 3.19
CA LYS A 210 -8.22 -3.98 2.50
C LYS A 210 -8.06 -4.01 0.98
N GLY A 211 -6.85 -3.77 0.48
CA GLY A 211 -6.59 -3.69 -0.96
C GLY A 211 -6.42 -5.04 -1.64
N ALA A 212 -5.79 -6.01 -0.96
CA ALA A 212 -5.38 -7.28 -1.56
C ALA A 212 -5.83 -8.53 -0.80
N GLY A 213 -6.49 -8.41 0.37
CA GLY A 213 -6.86 -9.55 1.21
C GLY A 213 -5.67 -10.21 1.91
N ILE A 214 -4.49 -9.59 1.89
CA ILE A 214 -3.25 -10.14 2.46
C ILE A 214 -3.17 -9.78 3.95
N LEU A 215 -3.04 -10.78 4.81
CA LEU A 215 -2.81 -10.60 6.24
C LEU A 215 -1.30 -10.51 6.52
N LEU A 216 -0.80 -9.28 6.68
CA LEU A 216 0.56 -9.04 7.13
C LEU A 216 0.66 -9.22 8.64
N ASP A 217 1.80 -9.69 9.11
CA ASP A 217 2.07 -9.92 10.53
C ASP A 217 2.04 -8.62 11.38
N VAL A 218 2.06 -8.76 12.70
CA VAL A 218 1.76 -7.65 13.63
C VAL A 218 2.88 -6.62 13.80
N THR A 219 4.12 -6.98 13.49
CA THR A 219 5.26 -6.07 13.68
C THR A 219 6.15 -6.02 12.43
N THR A 220 6.90 -4.92 12.27
CA THR A 220 7.88 -4.80 11.18
C THR A 220 8.85 -5.97 11.10
N ARG A 221 9.25 -6.53 12.27
CA ARG A 221 10.21 -7.63 12.35
C ARG A 221 9.63 -8.99 11.97
N THR A 222 8.34 -9.14 12.08
CA THR A 222 7.64 -10.34 11.62
C THR A 222 7.16 -10.19 10.18
N GLN A 223 6.70 -9.00 9.78
CA GLN A 223 6.32 -8.68 8.39
C GLN A 223 7.46 -8.94 7.39
N VAL A 224 8.70 -8.55 7.74
CA VAL A 224 9.86 -8.77 6.86
C VAL A 224 10.14 -10.25 6.58
N LYS A 225 9.67 -11.16 7.43
CA LYS A 225 9.84 -12.60 7.26
C LYS A 225 8.81 -13.24 6.31
N GLN A 226 7.74 -12.52 5.98
CA GLN A 226 6.67 -13.01 5.09
C GLN A 226 7.00 -12.80 3.62
N GLY A 227 7.92 -11.89 3.30
CA GLY A 227 8.34 -11.60 1.94
C GLY A 227 9.69 -12.21 1.59
N THR A 228 10.03 -12.15 0.30
CA THR A 228 11.35 -12.50 -0.23
C THR A 228 12.18 -11.24 -0.41
N PRO A 229 13.44 -11.19 0.07
CA PRO A 229 14.33 -10.07 -0.17
C PRO A 229 14.59 -9.83 -1.66
N VAL A 230 14.49 -8.59 -2.09
CA VAL A 230 14.81 -8.16 -3.46
C VAL A 230 16.01 -7.21 -3.47
N GLU A 231 16.77 -7.19 -4.55
CA GLU A 231 17.84 -6.22 -4.75
C GLU A 231 17.22 -4.85 -5.12
N TRP A 232 17.93 -3.76 -4.79
CA TRP A 232 17.42 -2.41 -5.07
C TRP A 232 17.03 -2.17 -6.54
N LYS A 233 17.79 -2.74 -7.48
CA LYS A 233 17.53 -2.65 -8.92
C LYS A 233 16.26 -3.41 -9.37
N ASP A 234 15.78 -4.33 -8.57
CA ASP A 234 14.65 -5.20 -8.87
C ASP A 234 13.39 -4.81 -8.05
N ILE A 235 13.48 -3.72 -7.27
CA ILE A 235 12.36 -3.23 -6.47
C ILE A 235 11.20 -2.81 -7.37
N ARG A 236 9.99 -3.15 -6.97
CA ARG A 236 8.76 -2.88 -7.71
C ARG A 236 7.76 -2.11 -6.86
N ARG A 237 6.92 -1.36 -7.52
CA ARG A 237 5.76 -0.70 -6.92
C ARG A 237 4.94 -1.70 -6.11
N GLY A 238 4.67 -1.39 -4.84
CA GLY A 238 4.01 -2.28 -3.90
C GLY A 238 4.94 -3.05 -2.97
N ASP A 239 6.26 -3.06 -3.21
CA ASP A 239 7.22 -3.70 -2.31
C ASP A 239 7.31 -2.96 -0.97
N LEU A 240 7.62 -3.72 0.09
CA LEU A 240 7.83 -3.15 1.42
C LEU A 240 9.30 -2.82 1.66
N LEU A 241 9.54 -1.58 2.08
CA LEU A 241 10.85 -1.08 2.47
C LEU A 241 10.99 -1.14 3.99
N PHE A 242 12.06 -1.80 4.46
CA PHE A 242 12.32 -1.93 5.89
C PHE A 242 13.56 -1.14 6.30
N TYR A 243 13.40 -0.28 7.30
CA TYR A 243 14.43 0.65 7.76
C TYR A 243 14.82 0.38 9.21
N THR A 244 16.08 0.70 9.54
CA THR A 244 16.48 0.84 10.92
C THR A 244 16.10 2.21 11.47
N ASN A 245 16.14 2.37 12.78
CA ASN A 245 15.98 3.66 13.46
C ASN A 245 17.06 3.86 14.53
N ALA A 246 17.05 5.01 15.20
CA ALA A 246 18.06 5.36 16.20
C ALA A 246 18.16 4.36 17.37
N GLN A 247 17.04 3.72 17.73
CA GLN A 247 16.99 2.75 18.84
C GLN A 247 17.50 1.35 18.42
N ARG A 248 17.60 1.10 17.09
CA ARG A 248 17.86 -0.24 16.57
C ARG A 248 19.08 -0.36 15.67
N TYR A 249 19.74 0.74 15.31
CA TYR A 249 20.84 0.69 14.34
C TYR A 249 22.03 -0.19 14.82
N ASN A 250 22.20 -0.36 16.14
CA ASN A 250 23.23 -1.22 16.76
C ASN A 250 22.83 -2.70 16.84
N LYS A 251 21.60 -3.05 16.50
CA LYS A 251 21.12 -4.45 16.48
C LYS A 251 21.56 -5.14 15.20
N THR A 252 21.40 -6.47 15.16
CA THR A 252 21.71 -7.29 13.99
C THR A 252 20.48 -8.02 13.48
N GLY A 253 20.52 -8.49 12.20
CA GLY A 253 19.43 -9.24 11.61
C GLY A 253 18.11 -8.45 11.66
N VAL A 254 17.02 -9.18 11.89
CA VAL A 254 15.67 -8.58 11.92
C VAL A 254 15.45 -7.62 13.09
N GLU A 255 16.19 -7.77 14.17
CA GLU A 255 16.11 -6.87 15.33
C GLU A 255 16.58 -5.44 15.01
N ARG A 256 17.31 -5.26 13.91
CA ARG A 256 17.70 -3.94 13.42
C ARG A 256 16.55 -3.17 12.80
N ILE A 257 15.45 -3.83 12.44
CA ILE A 257 14.30 -3.21 11.78
C ILE A 257 13.46 -2.45 12.79
N GLY A 258 13.20 -1.18 12.50
CA GLY A 258 12.41 -0.27 13.33
C GLY A 258 11.30 0.45 12.61
N HIS A 259 11.21 0.32 11.28
CA HIS A 259 10.18 0.98 10.46
C HIS A 259 9.91 0.21 9.18
N VAL A 260 8.70 0.36 8.64
CA VAL A 260 8.28 -0.17 7.35
C VAL A 260 7.56 0.91 6.55
N ALA A 261 7.76 0.93 5.24
CA ALA A 261 7.05 1.79 4.29
C ALA A 261 6.70 1.00 3.03
N LEU A 262 5.72 1.49 2.27
CA LEU A 262 5.32 0.96 0.97
C LEU A 262 6.07 1.73 -0.13
N TYR A 263 6.68 1.02 -1.09
CA TYR A 263 7.30 1.65 -2.25
C TYR A 263 6.26 1.96 -3.32
N LEU A 264 6.17 3.22 -3.71
CA LEU A 264 5.16 3.69 -4.66
C LEU A 264 5.65 3.75 -6.12
N GLY A 265 6.89 3.40 -6.38
CA GLY A 265 7.52 3.55 -7.68
C GLY A 265 8.30 4.85 -7.81
N GLU A 266 8.99 5.03 -8.94
CA GLU A 266 9.73 6.24 -9.29
C GLU A 266 8.93 7.08 -10.29
N ASN A 267 9.09 8.41 -10.21
CA ASN A 267 8.46 9.39 -11.10
C ASN A 267 9.49 9.97 -12.06
#